data_74d4d40ed48b7597ad3a912923c59785
#
_entry.id   74d4d40ed48b7597ad3a912923c59785
#
_cell.length_a   1.000
_cell.length_b   1.000
_cell.length_c   1.000
_cell.angle_alpha   90.00
_cell.angle_beta   90.00
_cell.angle_gamma   90.00
#
_symmetry.space_group_name_H-M   'P 1'
#
loop_
_entity.id
_entity.type
_entity.pdbx_description
1 polymer ?
#
loop_
_entity_poly.entity_id
_entity_poly.type
_entity_poly.pdbx_seq_one_letter_code
_entity_poly.pdbx_strand_id
1 'polypeptide(L)'
;MTSMSLRTQIAQALGKRVTIRLRDSDGGLRDVVGVLQSETELVNRRGEIITFDPDTAVAFRVIPVFNRRDISSGSLSMYDTMSRTLKEISGRDGAVRIYCCGPTVYRDAHVGNLRTFLLSDLVSRTLQMTGLEVTLVQNITDVGHMADDFTGDDKILAESAKTKVDPFEIARIFETRFHTDLARLNIQGADSYPRASEKMTEMISSIERLIELKHAYVGTDGSVYFDATSFPSYGALSGNKLEALKPGHRYEFTDEGGKRFHADWALWKLAGARTQMIWDSPWGAGFPGWHIECSAMSIELLDGHVDLHIGGIDLRFPHHENERAQSNSLTGDETVDTWVHGEHLLFEGRKMSKSAGNVVLLQDIIDRGLDPLSLRFALLENRYRSQMDLSWASLEAAHTTLKRWRQLLADAGDGTTVKFDQELSDAFTTDLDTPRAMQRIRAIEKDISIGALDKRALFLFADQVLGLDLDRGVEKKEITPELQALLDARITARAEKNWHMSDSLRDQLADAGLEIKDGPGGQSWSWK
;
A
#
# COMPACT_ATOMS: atom_id res chain seq x y z
N MET A 1 28.06 -7.88 -6.47
CA MET A 1 27.43 -9.19 -6.74
C MET A 1 26.26 -8.97 -7.65
N THR A 2 26.17 -9.74 -8.75
CA THR A 2 25.03 -9.71 -9.67
C THR A 2 23.77 -10.08 -8.88
N SER A 3 22.76 -9.23 -8.89
CA SER A 3 21.45 -9.56 -8.29
C SER A 3 20.99 -10.91 -8.85
N MET A 4 20.66 -11.83 -7.97
CA MET A 4 20.16 -13.15 -8.35
C MET A 4 18.96 -12.97 -9.28
N SER A 5 18.92 -13.67 -10.41
CA SER A 5 17.82 -13.54 -11.38
C SER A 5 16.51 -13.92 -10.72
N LEU A 6 15.40 -13.30 -11.14
CA LEU A 6 14.06 -13.64 -10.63
C LEU A 6 13.76 -15.14 -10.80
N ARG A 7 14.19 -15.76 -11.91
CA ARG A 7 14.06 -17.19 -12.14
C ARG A 7 14.77 -18.02 -11.06
N THR A 8 15.98 -17.61 -10.65
CA THR A 8 16.71 -18.29 -9.57
C THR A 8 16.01 -18.13 -8.22
N GLN A 9 15.43 -16.96 -7.94
CA GLN A 9 14.64 -16.72 -6.72
C GLN A 9 13.38 -17.60 -6.69
N ILE A 10 12.69 -17.74 -7.83
CA ILE A 10 11.51 -18.61 -7.99
C ILE A 10 11.92 -20.06 -7.70
N ALA A 11 12.98 -20.58 -8.33
CA ALA A 11 13.45 -21.94 -8.11
C ALA A 11 13.78 -22.26 -6.65
N GLN A 12 14.31 -21.29 -5.89
CA GLN A 12 14.63 -21.45 -4.46
C GLN A 12 13.41 -21.36 -3.53
N ALA A 13 12.26 -20.99 -4.07
CA ALA A 13 11.04 -20.80 -3.28
C ALA A 13 10.01 -21.93 -3.44
N LEU A 14 10.40 -23.08 -4.01
CA LEU A 14 9.52 -24.25 -4.14
C LEU A 14 8.91 -24.63 -2.78
N GLY A 15 7.63 -24.93 -2.76
CA GLY A 15 6.84 -25.24 -1.57
C GLY A 15 6.47 -24.01 -0.71
N LYS A 16 6.94 -22.81 -1.04
CA LYS A 16 6.59 -21.60 -0.34
C LYS A 16 5.40 -20.91 -1.01
N ARG A 17 4.62 -20.18 -0.21
CA ARG A 17 3.62 -19.27 -0.75
C ARG A 17 4.30 -18.03 -1.30
N VAL A 18 3.96 -17.66 -2.52
CA VAL A 18 4.62 -16.58 -3.25
C VAL A 18 3.61 -15.67 -3.93
N THR A 19 4.02 -14.43 -4.19
CA THR A 19 3.42 -13.56 -5.21
C THR A 19 4.42 -13.38 -6.32
N ILE A 20 4.00 -13.62 -7.56
CA ILE A 20 4.81 -13.45 -8.76
C ILE A 20 4.06 -12.48 -9.67
N ARG A 21 4.69 -11.40 -10.04
CA ARG A 21 4.17 -10.48 -11.05
C ARG A 21 4.71 -10.87 -12.40
N LEU A 22 3.82 -11.09 -13.33
CA LEU A 22 4.12 -11.53 -14.69
C LEU A 22 3.77 -10.42 -15.67
N ARG A 23 4.50 -10.37 -16.78
CA ARG A 23 4.17 -9.52 -17.92
C ARG A 23 3.47 -10.39 -18.97
N ASP A 24 2.24 -10.02 -19.33
CA ASP A 24 1.48 -10.68 -20.37
C ASP A 24 1.95 -10.27 -21.78
N SER A 25 1.56 -11.03 -22.79
CA SER A 25 1.98 -10.81 -24.19
C SER A 25 1.51 -9.47 -24.78
N ASP A 26 0.45 -8.89 -24.21
CA ASP A 26 -0.08 -7.55 -24.57
C ASP A 26 0.64 -6.41 -23.82
N GLY A 27 1.65 -6.74 -22.99
CA GLY A 27 2.38 -5.80 -22.16
C GLY A 27 1.72 -5.52 -20.82
N GLY A 28 0.53 -6.07 -20.55
CA GLY A 28 -0.15 -6.01 -19.27
C GLY A 28 0.66 -6.69 -18.15
N LEU A 29 0.30 -6.39 -16.90
CA LEU A 29 0.89 -7.06 -15.74
C LEU A 29 -0.22 -7.74 -14.95
N ARG A 30 0.03 -8.97 -14.53
CA ARG A 30 -0.85 -9.72 -13.64
C ARG A 30 -0.06 -10.31 -12.47
N ASP A 31 -0.70 -10.41 -11.32
CA ASP A 31 -0.16 -11.11 -10.17
C ASP A 31 -0.72 -12.51 -10.10
N VAL A 32 0.14 -13.48 -9.83
CA VAL A 32 -0.25 -14.83 -9.46
C VAL A 32 0.20 -15.09 -8.03
N VAL A 33 -0.73 -15.57 -7.21
CA VAL A 33 -0.51 -15.77 -5.77
C VAL A 33 -0.87 -17.21 -5.42
N GLY A 34 0.06 -17.94 -4.78
CA GLY A 34 -0.20 -19.31 -4.39
C GLY A 34 1.03 -20.00 -3.82
N VAL A 35 0.91 -21.30 -3.56
CA VAL A 35 2.04 -22.16 -3.15
C VAL A 35 2.73 -22.68 -4.40
N LEU A 36 3.99 -22.36 -4.56
CA LEU A 36 4.80 -22.75 -5.71
C LEU A 36 5.04 -24.26 -5.71
N GLN A 37 4.55 -24.94 -6.74
CA GLN A 37 4.69 -26.39 -6.91
C GLN A 37 5.88 -26.76 -7.80
N SER A 38 6.16 -25.93 -8.80
CA SER A 38 7.30 -26.05 -9.70
C SER A 38 7.77 -24.64 -10.10
N GLU A 39 8.81 -24.55 -10.92
CA GLU A 39 9.27 -23.24 -11.46
C GLU A 39 8.23 -22.56 -12.37
N THR A 40 7.21 -23.28 -12.80
CA THR A 40 6.20 -22.83 -13.78
C THR A 40 4.77 -22.97 -13.29
N GLU A 41 4.54 -23.48 -12.06
CA GLU A 41 3.21 -23.76 -11.54
C GLU A 41 3.09 -23.39 -10.07
N LEU A 42 1.97 -22.78 -9.72
CA LEU A 42 1.56 -22.58 -8.33
C LEU A 42 0.10 -22.99 -8.12
N VAL A 43 -0.24 -23.36 -6.91
CA VAL A 43 -1.62 -23.65 -6.51
C VAL A 43 -2.14 -22.46 -5.71
N ASN A 44 -3.21 -21.83 -6.20
CA ASN A 44 -3.86 -20.71 -5.52
C ASN A 44 -4.70 -21.19 -4.31
N ARG A 45 -5.33 -20.27 -3.59
CA ARG A 45 -6.16 -20.58 -2.41
C ARG A 45 -7.40 -21.42 -2.73
N ARG A 46 -7.89 -21.39 -4.00
CA ARG A 46 -9.03 -22.17 -4.45
C ARG A 46 -8.64 -23.59 -4.84
N GLY A 47 -7.35 -23.95 -4.73
CA GLY A 47 -6.83 -25.24 -5.17
C GLY A 47 -6.61 -25.32 -6.69
N GLU A 48 -6.74 -24.23 -7.42
CA GLU A 48 -6.53 -24.18 -8.86
C GLU A 48 -5.04 -24.10 -9.18
N ILE A 49 -4.60 -24.88 -10.17
CA ILE A 49 -3.23 -24.83 -10.67
C ILE A 49 -3.13 -23.67 -11.67
N ILE A 50 -2.25 -22.72 -11.37
CA ILE A 50 -1.93 -21.60 -12.25
C ILE A 50 -0.56 -21.86 -12.86
N THR A 51 -0.53 -22.00 -14.17
CA THR A 51 0.71 -22.12 -14.94
C THR A 51 1.19 -20.74 -15.38
N PHE A 52 2.49 -20.50 -15.31
CA PHE A 52 3.11 -19.25 -15.71
C PHE A 52 4.50 -19.49 -16.32
N ASP A 53 4.97 -18.52 -17.10
CA ASP A 53 6.34 -18.50 -17.62
C ASP A 53 7.22 -17.66 -16.69
N PRO A 54 8.21 -18.27 -16.01
CA PRO A 54 9.10 -17.55 -15.09
C PRO A 54 9.94 -16.47 -15.77
N ASP A 55 10.16 -16.55 -17.10
CA ASP A 55 10.91 -15.54 -17.84
C ASP A 55 10.08 -14.26 -18.07
N THR A 56 8.76 -14.31 -17.87
CA THR A 56 7.87 -13.13 -17.88
C THR A 56 7.78 -12.46 -16.52
N ALA A 57 8.39 -13.03 -15.47
CA ALA A 57 8.36 -12.45 -14.13
C ALA A 57 9.12 -11.12 -14.06
N VAL A 58 8.43 -10.09 -13.59
CA VAL A 58 8.99 -8.73 -13.38
C VAL A 58 9.18 -8.42 -11.90
N ALA A 59 8.50 -9.15 -11.01
CA ALA A 59 8.71 -9.09 -9.56
C ALA A 59 8.38 -10.45 -8.93
N PHE A 60 9.06 -10.78 -7.84
CA PHE A 60 8.88 -12.02 -7.12
C PHE A 60 9.00 -11.79 -5.61
N ARG A 61 8.16 -12.50 -4.85
CA ARG A 61 8.21 -12.42 -3.40
C ARG A 61 7.70 -13.69 -2.74
N VAL A 62 8.37 -14.10 -1.68
CA VAL A 62 7.88 -15.13 -0.77
C VAL A 62 6.95 -14.46 0.26
N ILE A 63 5.73 -14.98 0.39
CA ILE A 63 4.80 -14.56 1.42
C ILE A 63 5.15 -15.34 2.69
N PRO A 64 5.45 -14.68 3.82
CA PRO A 64 5.74 -15.37 5.07
C PRO A 64 4.55 -16.25 5.47
N VAL A 65 4.81 -17.50 5.84
CA VAL A 65 3.80 -18.38 6.43
C VAL A 65 3.90 -18.25 7.95
N PHE A 66 2.85 -17.75 8.56
CA PHE A 66 2.72 -17.75 10.00
C PHE A 66 2.47 -19.18 10.50
N ASN A 67 3.24 -19.62 11.48
CA ASN A 67 3.06 -20.93 12.05
C ASN A 67 1.89 -20.85 13.04
N ARG A 68 0.70 -21.27 12.62
CA ARG A 68 -0.57 -21.18 13.39
C ARG A 68 -0.52 -21.80 14.79
N ARG A 69 0.52 -22.59 15.13
CA ARG A 69 0.59 -23.37 16.38
C ARG A 69 1.10 -22.60 17.59
N ASP A 70 1.75 -21.44 17.39
CA ASP A 70 2.46 -20.73 18.47
C ASP A 70 1.91 -19.33 18.77
N ILE A 71 0.80 -18.91 18.13
CA ILE A 71 0.25 -17.57 18.29
C ILE A 71 -1.03 -17.66 19.10
N SER A 72 -0.99 -17.15 20.32
CA SER A 72 -2.19 -17.02 21.15
C SER A 72 -3.14 -16.00 20.52
N SER A 73 -4.33 -16.43 20.32
CA SER A 73 -5.62 -15.87 20.04
C SER A 73 -5.88 -14.41 20.47
N GLY A 74 -5.20 -13.43 19.87
CA GLY A 74 -5.68 -12.06 19.87
C GLY A 74 -6.51 -11.84 18.60
N SER A 75 -7.69 -11.25 18.70
CA SER A 75 -8.45 -10.75 17.55
C SER A 75 -8.02 -9.33 17.23
N LEU A 76 -7.93 -9.00 15.92
CA LEU A 76 -7.68 -7.63 15.50
C LEU A 76 -8.91 -6.76 15.77
N SER A 77 -8.74 -5.67 16.50
CA SER A 77 -9.73 -4.60 16.61
C SER A 77 -9.29 -3.39 15.79
N MET A 78 -10.17 -2.84 14.96
CA MET A 78 -9.93 -1.66 14.15
C MET A 78 -10.94 -0.57 14.45
N TYR A 79 -10.50 0.68 14.36
CA TYR A 79 -11.41 1.82 14.52
C TYR A 79 -12.31 1.96 13.28
N ASP A 80 -13.61 1.76 13.50
CA ASP A 80 -14.63 1.97 12.48
C ASP A 80 -15.01 3.44 12.41
N THR A 81 -14.82 4.05 11.24
CA THR A 81 -15.11 5.47 11.02
C THR A 81 -16.62 5.78 11.10
N MET A 82 -17.48 4.83 10.76
CA MET A 82 -18.92 5.01 10.79
C MET A 82 -19.46 5.02 12.24
N SER A 83 -19.17 3.98 13.01
CA SER A 83 -19.62 3.89 14.41
C SER A 83 -18.77 4.71 15.37
N ARG A 84 -17.55 5.11 14.96
CA ARG A 84 -16.54 5.82 15.78
C ARG A 84 -16.11 5.04 17.02
N THR A 85 -16.12 3.71 16.91
CA THR A 85 -15.71 2.77 17.96
C THR A 85 -14.71 1.76 17.42
N LEU A 86 -14.00 1.08 18.31
CA LEU A 86 -13.24 -0.09 17.94
C LEU A 86 -14.19 -1.26 17.70
N LYS A 87 -14.02 -1.95 16.57
CA LYS A 87 -14.73 -3.17 16.22
C LYS A 87 -13.74 -4.32 16.09
N GLU A 88 -14.09 -5.45 16.64
CA GLU A 88 -13.36 -6.70 16.45
C GLU A 88 -13.61 -7.23 15.03
N ILE A 89 -12.54 -7.64 14.38
CA ILE A 89 -12.57 -8.19 13.02
C ILE A 89 -12.51 -9.71 13.11
N SER A 90 -13.63 -10.36 12.87
CA SER A 90 -13.75 -11.81 12.96
C SER A 90 -13.77 -12.50 11.58
N GLY A 91 -14.20 -11.79 10.56
CA GLY A 91 -14.46 -12.37 9.24
C GLY A 91 -15.65 -13.34 9.23
N ARG A 92 -15.95 -13.89 8.06
CA ARG A 92 -16.96 -14.93 7.86
C ARG A 92 -16.27 -16.22 7.43
N ASP A 93 -16.66 -17.33 8.02
CA ASP A 93 -16.10 -18.66 7.71
C ASP A 93 -14.57 -18.76 7.87
N GLY A 94 -14.00 -17.97 8.77
CA GLY A 94 -12.55 -17.91 9.02
C GLY A 94 -11.75 -17.12 8.00
N ALA A 95 -12.42 -16.43 7.07
CA ALA A 95 -11.82 -15.55 6.07
C ALA A 95 -12.33 -14.10 6.21
N VAL A 96 -11.45 -13.12 6.01
CA VAL A 96 -11.77 -11.69 6.03
C VAL A 96 -11.68 -11.15 4.61
N ARG A 97 -12.78 -10.55 4.16
CA ARG A 97 -12.89 -9.93 2.83
C ARG A 97 -12.59 -8.45 2.95
N ILE A 98 -11.53 -8.01 2.30
CA ILE A 98 -11.07 -6.62 2.33
C ILE A 98 -11.19 -6.01 0.93
N TYR A 99 -11.82 -4.85 0.85
CA TYR A 99 -11.73 -3.99 -0.32
C TYR A 99 -10.89 -2.76 0.01
N CYS A 100 -9.91 -2.46 -0.82
CA CYS A 100 -9.09 -1.26 -0.70
C CYS A 100 -9.20 -0.44 -1.98
N CYS A 101 -9.64 0.81 -1.88
CA CYS A 101 -9.64 1.71 -3.03
C CYS A 101 -8.23 1.89 -3.57
N GLY A 102 -8.06 1.60 -4.86
CA GLY A 102 -6.78 1.63 -5.54
C GLY A 102 -6.43 2.99 -6.15
N PRO A 103 -5.36 3.05 -6.94
CA PRO A 103 -4.93 4.28 -7.57
C PRO A 103 -5.75 4.61 -8.83
N THR A 104 -5.86 5.91 -9.13
CA THR A 104 -6.17 6.35 -10.50
C THR A 104 -4.85 6.46 -11.27
N VAL A 105 -4.71 5.63 -12.31
CA VAL A 105 -3.44 5.39 -13.01
C VAL A 105 -3.17 6.38 -14.15
N TYR A 106 -3.09 7.67 -13.82
CA TYR A 106 -2.70 8.74 -14.76
C TYR A 106 -1.38 9.41 -14.36
N ARG A 107 -0.81 9.04 -13.22
CA ARG A 107 0.46 9.53 -12.67
C ARG A 107 1.00 8.58 -11.61
N ASP A 108 2.27 8.80 -11.22
CA ASP A 108 2.90 8.08 -10.11
C ASP A 108 2.17 8.34 -8.79
N ALA A 109 2.07 7.30 -7.95
CA ALA A 109 1.56 7.41 -6.60
C ALA A 109 2.56 8.15 -5.72
N HIS A 110 2.12 9.22 -5.06
CA HIS A 110 2.98 9.91 -4.10
C HIS A 110 2.98 9.20 -2.73
N VAL A 111 3.94 9.55 -1.87
CA VAL A 111 4.10 8.92 -0.55
C VAL A 111 2.84 8.94 0.31
N GLY A 112 1.95 9.91 0.13
CA GLY A 112 0.65 9.96 0.81
C GLY A 112 -0.32 8.88 0.34
N ASN A 113 -0.35 8.54 -0.97
CA ASN A 113 -1.14 7.42 -1.48
C ASN A 113 -0.55 6.09 -0.99
N LEU A 114 0.78 5.95 -1.02
CA LEU A 114 1.48 4.75 -0.58
C LEU A 114 1.23 4.44 0.90
N ARG A 115 0.98 5.46 1.74
CA ARG A 115 0.56 5.29 3.14
C ARG A 115 -0.75 4.52 3.27
N THR A 116 -1.73 4.78 2.42
CA THR A 116 -3.02 4.06 2.42
C THR A 116 -2.84 2.60 2.00
N PHE A 117 -2.02 2.34 0.98
CA PHE A 117 -1.75 0.97 0.53
C PHE A 117 -0.90 0.19 1.56
N LEU A 118 -0.02 0.88 2.28
CA LEU A 118 0.67 0.30 3.42
C LEU A 118 -0.31 -0.10 4.53
N LEU A 119 -1.37 0.69 4.78
CA LEU A 119 -2.38 0.36 5.78
C LEU A 119 -3.07 -0.97 5.45
N SER A 120 -3.47 -1.20 4.20
CA SER A 120 -4.08 -2.48 3.80
C SER A 120 -3.13 -3.68 3.98
N ASP A 121 -1.84 -3.49 3.72
CA ASP A 121 -0.80 -4.50 3.97
C ASP A 121 -0.64 -4.83 5.45
N LEU A 122 -0.60 -3.82 6.32
CA LEU A 122 -0.49 -4.00 7.77
C LEU A 122 -1.70 -4.73 8.36
N VAL A 123 -2.91 -4.35 7.91
CA VAL A 123 -4.15 -5.05 8.27
C VAL A 123 -4.08 -6.51 7.85
N SER A 124 -3.75 -6.78 6.58
CA SER A 124 -3.67 -8.14 6.04
C SER A 124 -2.64 -8.99 6.80
N ARG A 125 -1.45 -8.44 7.07
CA ARG A 125 -0.39 -9.13 7.84
C ARG A 125 -0.82 -9.42 9.27
N THR A 126 -1.49 -8.47 9.92
CA THR A 126 -1.97 -8.67 11.30
C THR A 126 -3.06 -9.74 11.36
N LEU A 127 -4.02 -9.72 10.44
CA LEU A 127 -5.05 -10.76 10.34
C LEU A 127 -4.43 -12.14 10.07
N GLN A 128 -3.45 -12.21 9.18
CA GLN A 128 -2.71 -13.46 8.94
C GLN A 128 -1.95 -13.92 10.19
N MET A 129 -1.37 -12.99 10.96
CA MET A 129 -0.73 -13.28 12.25
C MET A 129 -1.74 -13.86 13.25
N THR A 130 -2.99 -13.41 13.28
CA THR A 130 -4.05 -13.98 14.13
C THR A 130 -4.64 -15.28 13.57
N GLY A 131 -4.16 -15.78 12.44
CA GLY A 131 -4.56 -17.05 11.84
C GLY A 131 -5.79 -16.98 10.93
N LEU A 132 -6.31 -15.79 10.65
CA LEU A 132 -7.41 -15.58 9.71
C LEU A 132 -6.88 -15.60 8.26
N GLU A 133 -7.68 -16.13 7.36
CA GLU A 133 -7.45 -15.97 5.93
C GLU A 133 -7.90 -14.57 5.48
N VAL A 134 -7.19 -14.00 4.52
CA VAL A 134 -7.51 -12.68 3.98
C VAL A 134 -7.71 -12.79 2.48
N THR A 135 -8.80 -12.23 2.00
CA THR A 135 -9.01 -11.98 0.57
C THR A 135 -9.02 -10.46 0.38
N LEU A 136 -7.98 -9.93 -0.25
CA LEU A 136 -7.84 -8.51 -0.54
C LEU A 136 -8.11 -8.24 -2.02
N VAL A 137 -9.09 -7.38 -2.30
CA VAL A 137 -9.34 -6.82 -3.63
C VAL A 137 -8.92 -5.35 -3.61
N GLN A 138 -8.14 -4.93 -4.61
CA GLN A 138 -7.76 -3.54 -4.79
C GLN A 138 -7.94 -3.16 -6.25
N ASN A 139 -8.82 -2.21 -6.54
CA ASN A 139 -9.11 -1.82 -7.91
C ASN A 139 -7.99 -0.98 -8.55
N ILE A 140 -8.04 -0.91 -9.87
CA ILE A 140 -7.28 0.05 -10.69
C ILE A 140 -8.30 0.92 -11.41
N THR A 141 -8.35 2.22 -11.09
CA THR A 141 -9.17 3.19 -11.81
C THR A 141 -8.40 3.64 -13.05
N ASP A 142 -8.71 3.02 -14.18
CA ASP A 142 -8.10 3.28 -15.49
C ASP A 142 -9.05 3.97 -16.47
N VAL A 143 -10.20 4.47 -15.98
CA VAL A 143 -11.22 5.19 -16.78
C VAL A 143 -11.89 6.31 -15.97
N GLY A 144 -12.52 7.25 -16.68
CA GLY A 144 -13.61 8.08 -16.14
C GLY A 144 -13.33 9.02 -14.98
N HIS A 145 -12.10 9.09 -14.47
CA HIS A 145 -11.81 9.93 -13.31
C HIS A 145 -11.79 11.41 -13.66
N MET A 146 -12.95 12.03 -13.57
CA MET A 146 -13.10 13.48 -13.77
C MET A 146 -12.41 14.27 -12.64
N ALA A 147 -11.92 15.46 -12.94
CA ALA A 147 -11.32 16.35 -11.94
C ALA A 147 -12.37 16.82 -10.92
N ASP A 148 -13.61 16.95 -11.38
CA ASP A 148 -14.83 17.12 -10.59
C ASP A 148 -16.01 16.53 -11.38
N ASP A 149 -17.16 16.33 -10.73
CA ASP A 149 -18.31 15.64 -11.32
C ASP A 149 -18.96 16.38 -12.50
N PHE A 150 -18.57 17.61 -12.81
CA PHE A 150 -19.31 18.47 -13.74
C PHE A 150 -18.54 18.90 -14.98
N THR A 151 -17.33 19.42 -14.84
CA THR A 151 -16.65 20.15 -15.92
C THR A 151 -15.18 19.78 -16.08
N GLY A 152 -14.67 18.86 -15.26
CA GLY A 152 -13.25 18.48 -15.30
C GLY A 152 -12.95 17.59 -16.50
N ASP A 153 -11.79 17.81 -17.13
CA ASP A 153 -11.24 16.86 -18.07
C ASP A 153 -10.90 15.54 -17.36
N ASP A 154 -11.16 14.42 -18.03
CA ASP A 154 -10.67 13.12 -17.59
C ASP A 154 -9.14 13.17 -17.49
N LYS A 155 -8.61 12.83 -16.32
CA LYS A 155 -7.18 12.97 -16.01
C LYS A 155 -6.29 12.11 -16.91
N ILE A 156 -6.78 10.93 -17.31
CA ILE A 156 -6.06 10.03 -18.23
C ILE A 156 -6.08 10.62 -19.65
N LEU A 157 -7.25 11.07 -20.10
CA LEU A 157 -7.37 11.71 -21.41
C LEU A 157 -6.57 13.01 -21.49
N ALA A 158 -6.55 13.81 -20.43
CA ALA A 158 -5.74 15.04 -20.38
C ALA A 158 -4.23 14.72 -20.49
N GLU A 159 -3.75 13.67 -19.83
CA GLU A 159 -2.35 13.25 -19.94
C GLU A 159 -2.08 12.63 -21.33
N SER A 160 -3.01 11.86 -21.90
CA SER A 160 -2.96 11.34 -23.26
C SER A 160 -2.83 12.45 -24.30
N ALA A 161 -3.66 13.47 -24.21
CA ALA A 161 -3.61 14.63 -25.12
C ALA A 161 -2.27 15.36 -25.05
N LYS A 162 -1.70 15.50 -23.86
CA LYS A 162 -0.41 16.14 -23.61
C LYS A 162 0.77 15.32 -24.13
N THR A 163 0.78 14.01 -23.90
CA THR A 163 1.90 13.12 -24.23
C THR A 163 1.78 12.53 -25.63
N LYS A 164 0.60 12.57 -26.24
CA LYS A 164 0.23 11.90 -27.50
C LYS A 164 0.38 10.38 -27.45
N VAL A 165 0.21 9.82 -26.28
CA VAL A 165 0.22 8.38 -26.02
C VAL A 165 -1.23 7.93 -25.83
N ASP A 166 -1.57 6.72 -26.26
CA ASP A 166 -2.89 6.12 -26.05
C ASP A 166 -3.29 6.13 -24.57
N PRO A 167 -4.52 6.50 -24.19
CA PRO A 167 -4.92 6.61 -22.79
C PRO A 167 -4.82 5.29 -22.03
N PHE A 168 -5.09 4.13 -22.66
CA PHE A 168 -4.91 2.83 -22.01
C PHE A 168 -3.42 2.50 -21.83
N GLU A 169 -2.57 2.88 -22.77
CA GLU A 169 -1.12 2.74 -22.62
C GLU A 169 -0.60 3.57 -21.46
N ILE A 170 -1.08 4.82 -21.30
CA ILE A 170 -0.77 5.65 -20.13
C ILE A 170 -1.18 4.95 -18.84
N ALA A 171 -2.41 4.44 -18.79
CA ALA A 171 -2.90 3.71 -17.62
C ALA A 171 -1.99 2.52 -17.28
N ARG A 172 -1.57 1.71 -18.27
CA ARG A 172 -0.66 0.56 -18.07
C ARG A 172 0.73 0.97 -17.58
N ILE A 173 1.27 2.08 -18.08
CA ILE A 173 2.56 2.62 -17.63
C ILE A 173 2.51 2.94 -16.12
N PHE A 174 1.49 3.70 -15.69
CA PHE A 174 1.39 4.10 -14.28
C PHE A 174 0.95 2.96 -13.36
N GLU A 175 0.13 2.03 -13.83
CA GLU A 175 -0.16 0.78 -13.12
C GLU A 175 1.11 -0.03 -12.87
N THR A 176 1.97 -0.18 -13.88
CA THR A 176 3.27 -0.86 -13.75
C THR A 176 4.15 -0.19 -12.69
N ARG A 177 4.23 1.14 -12.69
CA ARG A 177 5.00 1.91 -11.70
C ARG A 177 4.43 1.77 -10.31
N PHE A 178 3.11 1.84 -10.17
CA PHE A 178 2.40 1.61 -8.92
C PHE A 178 2.78 0.25 -8.31
N HIS A 179 2.69 -0.79 -9.08
CA HIS A 179 3.06 -2.13 -8.63
C HIS A 179 4.56 -2.25 -8.27
N THR A 180 5.42 -1.57 -9.02
CA THR A 180 6.85 -1.51 -8.70
C THR A 180 7.08 -0.86 -7.33
N ASP A 181 6.37 0.22 -7.03
CA ASP A 181 6.49 0.91 -5.75
C ASP A 181 5.93 0.08 -4.60
N LEU A 182 4.82 -0.65 -4.79
CA LEU A 182 4.34 -1.61 -3.79
C LEU A 182 5.40 -2.68 -3.47
N ALA A 183 6.04 -3.24 -4.50
CA ALA A 183 7.11 -4.23 -4.32
C ALA A 183 8.32 -3.66 -3.58
N ARG A 184 8.76 -2.44 -3.93
CA ARG A 184 9.86 -1.73 -3.25
C ARG A 184 9.57 -1.44 -1.77
N LEU A 185 8.30 -1.20 -1.44
CA LEU A 185 7.83 -1.00 -0.06
C LEU A 185 7.51 -2.28 0.68
N ASN A 186 7.79 -3.45 0.10
CA ASN A 186 7.47 -4.74 0.71
C ASN A 186 5.96 -4.87 1.05
N ILE A 187 5.07 -4.22 0.27
CA ILE A 187 3.63 -4.37 0.39
C ILE A 187 3.21 -5.68 -0.27
N GLN A 188 2.46 -6.51 0.45
CA GLN A 188 1.88 -7.74 -0.11
C GLN A 188 0.85 -7.34 -1.17
N GLY A 189 0.93 -7.95 -2.34
CA GLY A 189 -0.06 -7.71 -3.37
C GLY A 189 -1.46 -8.13 -2.94
N ALA A 190 -2.48 -7.47 -3.52
CA ALA A 190 -3.86 -7.94 -3.40
C ALA A 190 -4.04 -9.29 -4.13
N ASP A 191 -5.07 -10.03 -3.75
CA ASP A 191 -5.43 -11.28 -4.44
C ASP A 191 -6.02 -11.00 -5.83
N SER A 192 -6.56 -9.77 -6.03
CA SER A 192 -7.07 -9.30 -7.31
C SER A 192 -6.91 -7.79 -7.46
N TYR A 193 -6.58 -7.38 -8.69
CA TYR A 193 -6.50 -5.98 -9.12
C TYR A 193 -7.44 -5.75 -10.32
N PRO A 194 -8.77 -5.70 -10.10
CA PRO A 194 -9.72 -5.46 -11.17
C PRO A 194 -9.53 -4.05 -11.73
N ARG A 195 -9.51 -3.93 -13.07
CA ARG A 195 -9.51 -2.65 -13.76
C ARG A 195 -10.94 -2.20 -14.05
N ALA A 196 -11.23 -0.94 -13.85
CA ALA A 196 -12.55 -0.40 -14.11
C ALA A 196 -12.96 -0.60 -15.58
N SER A 197 -12.01 -0.45 -16.54
CA SER A 197 -12.28 -0.69 -17.96
C SER A 197 -12.71 -2.12 -18.31
N GLU A 198 -12.38 -3.10 -17.47
CA GLU A 198 -12.68 -4.52 -17.66
C GLU A 198 -14.01 -4.93 -16.98
N LYS A 199 -14.66 -4.00 -16.24
CA LYS A 199 -15.85 -4.24 -15.42
C LYS A 199 -17.08 -3.43 -15.83
N MET A 200 -17.14 -3.04 -17.12
CA MET A 200 -18.24 -2.23 -17.65
C MET A 200 -19.60 -2.92 -17.57
N THR A 201 -19.65 -4.23 -17.84
CA THR A 201 -20.89 -5.02 -17.80
C THR A 201 -21.49 -5.01 -16.39
N GLU A 202 -20.66 -5.23 -15.38
CA GLU A 202 -21.05 -5.27 -13.98
C GLU A 202 -21.53 -3.90 -13.49
N MET A 203 -20.85 -2.83 -13.92
CA MET A 203 -21.28 -1.46 -13.61
C MET A 203 -22.60 -1.11 -14.28
N ILE A 204 -22.78 -1.42 -15.56
CA ILE A 204 -24.03 -1.17 -16.29
C ILE A 204 -25.18 -1.94 -15.63
N SER A 205 -25.00 -3.23 -15.32
CA SER A 205 -26.02 -4.04 -14.64
C SER A 205 -26.38 -3.50 -13.27
N SER A 206 -25.40 -3.02 -12.51
CA SER A 206 -25.63 -2.37 -11.21
C SER A 206 -26.44 -1.08 -11.36
N ILE A 207 -26.15 -0.27 -12.37
CA ILE A 207 -26.89 0.98 -12.64
C ILE A 207 -28.33 0.66 -13.07
N GLU A 208 -28.56 -0.32 -13.96
CA GLU A 208 -29.91 -0.78 -14.34
C GLU A 208 -30.70 -1.19 -13.10
N ARG A 209 -30.05 -1.97 -12.21
CA ARG A 209 -30.68 -2.42 -10.97
C ARG A 209 -31.02 -1.25 -10.03
N LEU A 210 -30.16 -0.25 -9.91
CA LEU A 210 -30.45 0.95 -9.11
C LEU A 210 -31.62 1.77 -9.68
N ILE A 211 -31.77 1.82 -11.01
CA ILE A 211 -32.93 2.46 -11.66
C ILE A 211 -34.22 1.68 -11.35
N GLU A 212 -34.22 0.35 -11.48
CA GLU A 212 -35.34 -0.49 -11.13
C GLU A 212 -35.79 -0.31 -9.67
N LEU A 213 -34.80 -0.23 -8.76
CA LEU A 213 -35.03 -0.02 -7.33
C LEU A 213 -35.41 1.43 -6.99
N LYS A 214 -35.42 2.34 -7.98
CA LYS A 214 -35.72 3.78 -7.83
C LYS A 214 -34.73 4.57 -7.00
N HIS A 215 -33.49 4.10 -6.94
CA HIS A 215 -32.36 4.82 -6.36
C HIS A 215 -31.57 5.62 -7.40
N ALA A 216 -31.84 5.37 -8.69
CA ALA A 216 -31.23 6.12 -9.79
C ALA A 216 -32.26 6.52 -10.84
N TYR A 217 -31.91 7.50 -11.66
CA TYR A 217 -32.76 8.02 -12.73
C TYR A 217 -31.94 8.53 -13.92
N VAL A 218 -32.57 8.53 -15.10
CA VAL A 218 -32.01 9.18 -16.28
C VAL A 218 -32.35 10.67 -16.23
N GLY A 219 -31.32 11.50 -16.29
CA GLY A 219 -31.45 12.95 -16.30
C GLY A 219 -31.91 13.49 -17.66
N THR A 220 -32.22 14.78 -17.71
CA THR A 220 -32.64 15.46 -18.95
C THR A 220 -31.53 15.57 -19.98
N ASP A 221 -30.26 15.46 -19.54
CA ASP A 221 -29.05 15.40 -20.37
C ASP A 221 -28.75 13.98 -20.90
N GLY A 222 -29.59 12.98 -20.53
CA GLY A 222 -29.42 11.58 -20.89
C GLY A 222 -28.43 10.81 -20.02
N SER A 223 -27.70 11.47 -19.13
CA SER A 223 -26.83 10.81 -18.15
C SER A 223 -27.65 10.15 -17.04
N VAL A 224 -27.07 9.18 -16.34
CA VAL A 224 -27.72 8.51 -15.22
C VAL A 224 -27.15 9.02 -13.90
N TYR A 225 -28.03 9.37 -12.99
CA TYR A 225 -27.66 9.89 -11.68
C TYR A 225 -28.24 9.03 -10.55
N PHE A 226 -27.50 8.90 -9.46
CA PHE A 226 -28.03 8.38 -8.21
C PHE A 226 -28.81 9.48 -7.50
N ASP A 227 -30.00 9.15 -7.02
CA ASP A 227 -30.85 10.05 -6.23
C ASP A 227 -30.41 9.99 -4.75
N ALA A 228 -29.66 10.98 -4.32
CA ALA A 228 -29.16 11.04 -2.94
C ALA A 228 -30.29 11.06 -1.90
N THR A 229 -31.47 11.59 -2.27
CA THR A 229 -32.62 11.67 -1.36
C THR A 229 -33.31 10.32 -1.17
N SER A 230 -33.07 9.36 -2.06
CA SER A 230 -33.61 8.01 -1.99
C SER A 230 -32.91 7.12 -0.95
N PHE A 231 -31.80 7.59 -0.35
CA PHE A 231 -31.02 6.88 0.67
C PHE A 231 -31.05 7.62 2.01
N PRO A 232 -32.00 7.34 2.92
CA PRO A 232 -32.26 8.14 4.13
C PRO A 232 -31.06 8.23 5.10
N SER A 233 -30.18 7.23 5.11
CA SER A 233 -28.99 7.22 5.97
C SER A 233 -27.75 7.84 5.31
N TYR A 234 -27.91 8.58 4.20
CA TYR A 234 -26.80 9.31 3.57
C TYR A 234 -26.16 10.30 4.55
N GLY A 235 -24.85 10.27 4.62
CA GLY A 235 -24.08 11.07 5.56
C GLY A 235 -23.75 10.36 6.89
N ALA A 236 -24.21 9.13 7.11
CA ALA A 236 -23.92 8.40 8.35
C ALA A 236 -22.43 8.07 8.50
N LEU A 237 -21.73 7.75 7.42
CA LEU A 237 -20.30 7.48 7.42
C LEU A 237 -19.47 8.76 7.59
N SER A 238 -19.80 9.79 6.84
CA SER A 238 -19.04 11.04 6.83
C SER A 238 -19.36 11.98 8.00
N GLY A 239 -20.58 11.87 8.54
CA GLY A 239 -21.14 12.82 9.50
C GLY A 239 -21.75 14.06 8.83
N ASN A 240 -21.79 14.11 7.50
CA ASN A 240 -22.40 15.21 6.74
C ASN A 240 -23.91 15.00 6.66
N LYS A 241 -24.69 16.03 6.93
CA LYS A 241 -26.14 15.98 6.73
C LYS A 241 -26.47 16.39 5.31
N LEU A 242 -27.31 15.61 4.63
CA LEU A 242 -27.68 15.84 3.24
C LEU A 242 -28.24 17.26 3.01
N GLU A 243 -29.09 17.73 3.93
CA GLU A 243 -29.72 19.06 3.87
C GLU A 243 -28.71 20.20 4.10
N ALA A 244 -27.58 19.90 4.75
CA ALA A 244 -26.53 20.87 5.05
C ALA A 244 -25.45 20.93 3.95
N LEU A 245 -25.48 19.98 3.01
CA LEU A 245 -24.58 20.00 1.86
C LEU A 245 -24.93 21.21 1.01
N LYS A 246 -24.02 22.16 0.94
CA LYS A 246 -24.16 23.29 0.00
C LYS A 246 -23.77 22.84 -1.39
N PRO A 247 -24.39 23.40 -2.44
CA PRO A 247 -23.83 23.30 -3.78
C PRO A 247 -22.36 23.63 -3.68
N GLY A 248 -21.48 22.78 -4.23
CA GLY A 248 -20.05 22.83 -3.98
C GLY A 248 -19.47 24.25 -4.12
N HIS A 249 -18.48 24.60 -3.30
CA HIS A 249 -17.86 25.93 -3.27
C HIS A 249 -17.30 26.43 -4.60
N ARG A 250 -17.32 25.61 -5.65
CA ARG A 250 -16.81 25.92 -6.99
C ARG A 250 -17.87 25.99 -8.09
N TYR A 251 -19.11 25.55 -7.81
CA TYR A 251 -20.14 25.48 -8.84
C TYR A 251 -21.47 25.93 -8.27
N GLU A 252 -22.10 26.90 -8.93
CA GLU A 252 -23.51 27.16 -8.73
C GLU A 252 -24.28 25.96 -9.30
N PHE A 253 -25.22 25.43 -8.51
CA PHE A 253 -26.19 24.44 -9.01
C PHE A 253 -27.01 25.16 -10.09
N THR A 254 -26.77 24.79 -11.33
CA THR A 254 -27.60 25.20 -12.46
C THR A 254 -28.49 24.01 -12.83
N ASP A 255 -29.78 24.28 -13.06
CA ASP A 255 -30.76 23.29 -13.53
C ASP A 255 -30.39 22.67 -14.91
N GLU A 256 -29.30 23.12 -15.51
CA GLU A 256 -28.85 22.74 -16.85
C GLU A 256 -28.15 21.36 -16.90
N GLY A 257 -27.83 20.74 -15.75
CA GLY A 257 -27.02 19.52 -15.66
C GLY A 257 -27.79 18.20 -15.60
N GLY A 258 -29.12 18.18 -15.72
CA GLY A 258 -29.91 16.94 -15.67
C GLY A 258 -30.11 16.34 -14.27
N LYS A 259 -29.46 16.87 -13.23
CA LYS A 259 -29.64 16.45 -11.83
C LYS A 259 -30.93 17.03 -11.24
N ARG A 260 -31.60 16.23 -10.41
CA ARG A 260 -32.78 16.66 -9.64
C ARG A 260 -32.42 17.37 -8.35
N PHE A 261 -31.30 16.98 -7.74
CA PHE A 261 -30.81 17.53 -6.50
C PHE A 261 -29.29 17.76 -6.56
N HIS A 262 -28.80 18.78 -5.92
CA HIS A 262 -27.37 19.18 -6.01
C HIS A 262 -26.39 18.12 -5.48
N ALA A 263 -26.83 17.27 -4.57
CA ALA A 263 -26.01 16.19 -4.00
C ALA A 263 -26.08 14.87 -4.79
N ASP A 264 -26.94 14.79 -5.84
CA ASP A 264 -26.95 13.64 -6.74
C ASP A 264 -25.61 13.54 -7.46
N TRP A 265 -25.18 12.32 -7.78
CA TRP A 265 -23.93 12.11 -8.50
C TRP A 265 -24.11 11.19 -9.71
N ALA A 266 -23.23 11.36 -10.68
CA ALA A 266 -23.30 10.60 -11.91
C ALA A 266 -22.91 9.14 -11.69
N LEU A 267 -23.73 8.22 -12.22
CA LEU A 267 -23.46 6.80 -12.34
C LEU A 267 -22.97 6.45 -13.76
N TRP A 268 -23.57 7.10 -14.77
CA TRP A 268 -23.19 6.99 -16.16
C TRP A 268 -23.26 8.36 -16.83
N LYS A 269 -22.21 8.77 -17.51
CA LYS A 269 -22.16 10.02 -18.26
C LYS A 269 -22.14 9.74 -19.76
N LEU A 270 -22.97 10.47 -20.52
CA LEU A 270 -22.91 10.39 -21.98
C LEU A 270 -21.58 10.95 -22.50
N ALA A 271 -21.08 10.35 -23.58
CA ALA A 271 -19.79 10.68 -24.17
C ALA A 271 -19.66 12.16 -24.61
N GLY A 272 -20.76 12.78 -25.03
CA GLY A 272 -20.73 14.15 -25.56
C GLY A 272 -19.72 14.28 -26.71
N ALA A 273 -18.73 15.15 -26.54
CA ALA A 273 -17.64 15.35 -27.49
C ALA A 273 -16.45 14.39 -27.28
N ARG A 274 -16.49 13.51 -26.30
CA ARG A 274 -15.45 12.53 -26.00
C ARG A 274 -15.36 11.49 -27.12
N THR A 275 -14.14 11.15 -27.54
CA THR A 275 -13.89 10.24 -28.65
C THR A 275 -13.14 8.97 -28.26
N GLN A 276 -12.67 8.87 -27.02
CA GLN A 276 -11.91 7.72 -26.49
C GLN A 276 -12.45 7.33 -25.13
N MET A 277 -12.22 6.09 -24.69
CA MET A 277 -12.73 5.52 -23.44
C MET A 277 -14.25 5.70 -23.32
N ILE A 278 -14.96 5.18 -24.32
CA ILE A 278 -16.42 5.25 -24.46
C ILE A 278 -16.91 3.81 -24.62
N TRP A 279 -17.99 3.49 -23.94
CA TRP A 279 -18.64 2.19 -23.98
C TRP A 279 -20.12 2.35 -24.29
N ASP A 280 -20.69 1.36 -24.96
CA ASP A 280 -22.13 1.31 -25.22
C ASP A 280 -22.88 0.96 -23.93
N SER A 281 -24.03 1.59 -23.74
CA SER A 281 -24.95 1.33 -22.64
C SER A 281 -26.40 1.48 -23.07
N PRO A 282 -27.40 1.02 -22.27
CA PRO A 282 -28.82 1.25 -22.55
C PRO A 282 -29.21 2.72 -22.64
N TRP A 283 -28.42 3.62 -22.06
CA TRP A 283 -28.66 5.08 -22.03
C TRP A 283 -27.93 5.82 -23.14
N GLY A 284 -27.08 5.12 -23.88
CA GLY A 284 -26.25 5.66 -24.95
C GLY A 284 -24.75 5.49 -24.69
N ALA A 285 -23.94 5.78 -25.70
CA ALA A 285 -22.49 5.71 -25.59
C ALA A 285 -21.97 6.69 -24.53
N GLY A 286 -21.12 6.19 -23.62
CA GLY A 286 -20.68 6.97 -22.47
C GLY A 286 -19.60 6.29 -21.63
N PHE A 287 -19.50 6.68 -20.38
CA PHE A 287 -18.51 6.17 -19.43
C PHE A 287 -19.07 6.20 -17.99
N PRO A 288 -18.55 5.34 -17.07
CA PRO A 288 -19.05 5.25 -15.70
C PRO A 288 -18.64 6.48 -14.88
N GLY A 289 -19.44 6.77 -13.85
CA GLY A 289 -19.04 7.64 -12.75
C GLY A 289 -18.02 6.93 -11.85
N TRP A 290 -17.22 7.71 -11.15
CA TRP A 290 -16.11 7.18 -10.32
C TRP A 290 -16.56 6.26 -9.18
N HIS A 291 -17.72 6.50 -8.59
CA HIS A 291 -18.16 5.78 -7.38
C HIS A 291 -18.75 4.39 -7.68
N ILE A 292 -19.37 4.21 -8.85
CA ILE A 292 -19.97 2.93 -9.22
C ILE A 292 -18.91 1.87 -9.53
N GLU A 293 -17.70 2.28 -9.90
CA GLU A 293 -16.59 1.35 -10.15
C GLU A 293 -16.34 0.47 -8.91
N CYS A 294 -16.07 1.11 -7.77
CA CYS A 294 -15.76 0.39 -6.53
C CYS A 294 -16.95 -0.39 -5.98
N SER A 295 -18.16 0.18 -6.07
CA SER A 295 -19.37 -0.53 -5.62
C SER A 295 -19.63 -1.81 -6.41
N ALA A 296 -19.56 -1.76 -7.74
CA ALA A 296 -19.79 -2.92 -8.58
C ALA A 296 -18.69 -3.98 -8.40
N MET A 297 -17.42 -3.56 -8.37
CA MET A 297 -16.30 -4.48 -8.23
C MET A 297 -16.25 -5.13 -6.83
N SER A 298 -16.54 -4.38 -5.75
CA SER A 298 -16.53 -4.94 -4.40
C SER A 298 -17.65 -5.96 -4.20
N ILE A 299 -18.85 -5.66 -4.68
CA ILE A 299 -20.02 -6.58 -4.59
C ILE A 299 -19.73 -7.86 -5.37
N GLU A 300 -19.27 -7.75 -6.60
CA GLU A 300 -19.02 -8.92 -7.46
C GLU A 300 -17.90 -9.82 -6.92
N LEU A 301 -16.76 -9.23 -6.57
CA LEU A 301 -15.55 -9.99 -6.27
C LEU A 301 -15.47 -10.47 -4.81
N LEU A 302 -16.32 -9.91 -3.92
CA LEU A 302 -16.38 -10.29 -2.51
C LEU A 302 -17.74 -10.87 -2.10
N ASP A 303 -18.49 -11.41 -3.07
CA ASP A 303 -19.77 -12.11 -2.84
C ASP A 303 -20.82 -11.25 -2.10
N GLY A 304 -20.90 -9.96 -2.46
CA GLY A 304 -21.88 -9.01 -1.91
C GLY A 304 -21.60 -8.54 -0.48
N HIS A 305 -20.43 -8.86 0.09
CA HIS A 305 -20.10 -8.47 1.46
C HIS A 305 -18.62 -8.13 1.64
N VAL A 306 -18.34 -7.06 2.38
CA VAL A 306 -16.99 -6.55 2.69
C VAL A 306 -16.84 -6.44 4.21
N ASP A 307 -15.95 -7.24 4.80
CA ASP A 307 -15.68 -7.15 6.25
C ASP A 307 -14.93 -5.85 6.59
N LEU A 308 -14.00 -5.43 5.71
CA LEU A 308 -13.21 -4.20 5.87
C LEU A 308 -13.12 -3.44 4.53
N HIS A 309 -13.54 -2.18 4.53
CA HIS A 309 -13.31 -1.27 3.42
C HIS A 309 -12.26 -0.23 3.82
N ILE A 310 -11.14 -0.17 3.10
CA ILE A 310 -9.96 0.64 3.44
C ILE A 310 -9.73 1.73 2.40
N GLY A 311 -9.47 2.96 2.87
CA GLY A 311 -9.09 4.07 2.00
C GLY A 311 -8.39 5.21 2.73
N GLY A 312 -8.05 6.27 2.00
CA GLY A 312 -7.62 7.53 2.59
C GLY A 312 -8.79 8.30 3.20
N ILE A 313 -8.53 9.13 4.18
CA ILE A 313 -9.56 9.97 4.82
C ILE A 313 -10.25 10.93 3.84
N ASP A 314 -9.58 11.29 2.77
CA ASP A 314 -10.13 12.08 1.66
C ASP A 314 -11.20 11.35 0.86
N LEU A 315 -11.18 10.01 0.86
CA LEU A 315 -12.22 9.18 0.24
C LEU A 315 -13.48 9.05 1.10
N ARG A 316 -13.40 9.30 2.42
CA ARG A 316 -14.55 9.17 3.32
C ARG A 316 -15.77 9.94 2.80
N PHE A 317 -15.55 11.12 2.22
CA PHE A 317 -16.56 11.93 1.57
C PHE A 317 -15.98 12.65 0.34
N PRO A 318 -16.64 12.58 -0.83
CA PRO A 318 -17.94 11.91 -1.05
C PRO A 318 -17.84 10.41 -1.39
N HIS A 319 -16.64 9.89 -1.75
CA HIS A 319 -16.45 8.61 -2.46
C HIS A 319 -17.05 7.41 -1.67
N HIS A 320 -16.58 7.12 -0.47
CA HIS A 320 -17.08 5.99 0.33
C HIS A 320 -18.52 6.18 0.81
N GLU A 321 -18.96 7.41 1.06
CA GLU A 321 -20.37 7.68 1.36
C GLU A 321 -21.27 7.32 0.16
N ASN A 322 -20.85 7.68 -1.05
CA ASN A 322 -21.56 7.35 -2.29
C ASN A 322 -21.53 5.85 -2.59
N GLU A 323 -20.37 5.20 -2.38
CA GLU A 323 -20.27 3.74 -2.50
C GLU A 323 -21.19 3.02 -1.52
N ARG A 324 -21.23 3.47 -0.26
CA ARG A 324 -22.15 2.92 0.75
C ARG A 324 -23.60 3.05 0.30
N ALA A 325 -23.99 4.21 -0.19
CA ALA A 325 -25.34 4.42 -0.69
C ALA A 325 -25.67 3.49 -1.86
N GLN A 326 -24.77 3.35 -2.83
CA GLN A 326 -24.96 2.47 -3.99
C GLN A 326 -25.03 1.01 -3.57
N SER A 327 -24.04 0.54 -2.82
CA SER A 327 -23.91 -0.86 -2.43
C SER A 327 -25.08 -1.33 -1.55
N ASN A 328 -25.46 -0.53 -0.54
CA ASN A 328 -26.60 -0.85 0.32
C ASN A 328 -27.94 -0.80 -0.42
N SER A 329 -28.09 0.11 -1.40
CA SER A 329 -29.28 0.15 -2.24
C SER A 329 -29.37 -1.06 -3.18
N LEU A 330 -28.25 -1.61 -3.62
CA LEU A 330 -28.18 -2.80 -4.47
C LEU A 330 -28.48 -4.09 -3.70
N THR A 331 -27.92 -4.22 -2.50
CA THR A 331 -28.02 -5.45 -1.69
C THR A 331 -29.24 -5.46 -0.77
N GLY A 332 -29.73 -4.30 -0.36
CA GLY A 332 -30.79 -4.14 0.64
C GLY A 332 -30.31 -4.19 2.09
N ASP A 333 -28.99 -4.36 2.32
CA ASP A 333 -28.35 -4.47 3.63
C ASP A 333 -27.08 -3.61 3.71
N GLU A 334 -26.52 -3.43 4.92
CA GLU A 334 -25.18 -2.85 5.07
C GLU A 334 -24.14 -3.79 4.47
N THR A 335 -23.53 -3.38 3.36
CA THR A 335 -22.59 -4.20 2.60
C THR A 335 -21.21 -4.25 3.27
N VAL A 336 -20.83 -3.19 4.00
CA VAL A 336 -19.52 -3.04 4.64
C VAL A 336 -19.65 -3.05 6.15
N ASP A 337 -18.98 -3.98 6.84
CA ASP A 337 -19.02 -4.06 8.30
C ASP A 337 -18.17 -2.97 8.97
N THR A 338 -16.98 -2.69 8.43
CA THR A 338 -16.04 -1.76 9.06
C THR A 338 -15.34 -0.87 8.02
N TRP A 339 -15.47 0.44 8.20
CA TRP A 339 -14.84 1.45 7.37
C TRP A 339 -13.55 1.95 8.02
N VAL A 340 -12.41 1.75 7.38
CA VAL A 340 -11.08 2.09 7.90
C VAL A 340 -10.42 3.16 7.04
N HIS A 341 -10.06 4.29 7.66
CA HIS A 341 -9.46 5.41 6.95
C HIS A 341 -8.07 5.77 7.49
N GLY A 342 -7.11 5.86 6.56
CA GLY A 342 -5.80 6.43 6.84
C GLY A 342 -5.83 7.96 6.80
N GLU A 343 -5.23 8.63 7.79
CA GLU A 343 -5.23 10.10 7.89
C GLU A 343 -4.21 10.72 6.92
N HIS A 344 -4.36 12.01 6.66
CA HIS A 344 -3.51 12.78 5.77
C HIS A 344 -2.02 12.74 6.16
N LEU A 345 -1.18 12.71 5.14
CA LEU A 345 0.27 12.87 5.24
C LEU A 345 0.67 14.26 4.76
N LEU A 346 1.32 15.02 5.64
CA LEU A 346 2.04 16.23 5.29
C LEU A 346 3.48 15.88 4.91
N PHE A 347 4.12 16.76 4.17
CA PHE A 347 5.56 16.70 3.93
C PHE A 347 6.16 18.08 4.16
N GLU A 348 7.17 18.16 5.07
CA GLU A 348 7.82 19.42 5.50
C GLU A 348 6.77 20.47 5.93
N GLY A 349 5.80 20.04 6.76
CA GLY A 349 4.75 20.91 7.31
C GLY A 349 3.64 21.30 6.33
N ARG A 350 3.63 20.76 5.10
CA ARG A 350 2.70 21.18 4.06
C ARG A 350 1.94 19.99 3.46
N LYS A 351 0.67 20.22 3.11
CA LYS A 351 -0.08 19.26 2.30
C LYS A 351 0.55 19.15 0.92
N MET A 352 0.83 17.93 0.48
CA MET A 352 1.33 17.68 -0.86
C MET A 352 0.26 18.05 -1.91
N SER A 353 0.63 18.88 -2.87
CA SER A 353 -0.23 19.23 -3.99
C SER A 353 0.60 19.54 -5.24
N LYS A 354 0.03 19.27 -6.44
CA LYS A 354 0.68 19.60 -7.70
C LYS A 354 0.94 21.11 -7.86
N SER A 355 -0.04 21.91 -7.45
CA SER A 355 0.05 23.37 -7.56
C SER A 355 1.16 23.97 -6.69
N ALA A 356 1.50 23.30 -5.59
CA ALA A 356 2.59 23.73 -4.70
C ALA A 356 3.95 23.15 -5.11
N GLY A 357 4.01 22.21 -6.07
CA GLY A 357 5.25 21.58 -6.53
C GLY A 357 5.98 20.77 -5.44
N ASN A 358 5.27 20.34 -4.37
CA ASN A 358 5.85 19.66 -3.22
C ASN A 358 5.43 18.19 -3.11
N VAL A 359 5.05 17.57 -4.23
CA VAL A 359 4.74 16.14 -4.28
C VAL A 359 6.04 15.35 -4.19
N VAL A 360 6.09 14.39 -3.28
CA VAL A 360 7.23 13.48 -3.10
C VAL A 360 6.83 12.08 -3.53
N LEU A 361 7.66 11.49 -4.39
CA LEU A 361 7.51 10.13 -4.90
C LEU A 361 8.49 9.19 -4.18
N LEU A 362 8.24 7.89 -4.26
CA LEU A 362 9.19 6.89 -3.74
C LEU A 362 10.53 6.97 -4.48
N GLN A 363 10.53 7.31 -5.76
CA GLN A 363 11.75 7.48 -6.55
C GLN A 363 12.63 8.61 -6.01
N ASP A 364 12.06 9.73 -5.52
CA ASP A 364 12.83 10.83 -4.93
C ASP A 364 13.62 10.39 -3.69
N ILE A 365 13.05 9.43 -2.92
CA ILE A 365 13.73 8.83 -1.74
C ILE A 365 14.90 7.96 -2.20
N ILE A 366 14.69 7.16 -3.25
CA ILE A 366 15.70 6.28 -3.83
C ILE A 366 16.84 7.12 -4.45
N ASP A 367 16.54 8.18 -5.18
CA ASP A 367 17.52 9.07 -5.83
C ASP A 367 18.40 9.79 -4.81
N ARG A 368 17.95 9.93 -3.57
CA ARG A 368 18.78 10.40 -2.44
C ARG A 368 19.63 9.30 -1.80
N GLY A 369 19.65 8.09 -2.35
CA GLY A 369 20.42 6.97 -1.83
C GLY A 369 19.82 6.31 -0.59
N LEU A 370 18.56 6.60 -0.24
CA LEU A 370 17.88 5.98 0.89
C LEU A 370 17.23 4.66 0.46
N ASP A 371 17.23 3.67 1.35
CA ASP A 371 16.46 2.44 1.14
C ASP A 371 14.96 2.78 1.04
N PRO A 372 14.20 2.30 0.05
CA PRO A 372 12.77 2.58 -0.06
C PRO A 372 11.98 2.19 1.20
N LEU A 373 12.41 1.16 1.92
CA LEU A 373 11.80 0.77 3.20
C LEU A 373 12.00 1.79 4.33
N SER A 374 12.82 2.82 4.13
CA SER A 374 12.91 3.97 5.05
C SER A 374 11.58 4.73 5.10
N LEU A 375 10.85 4.80 3.97
CA LEU A 375 9.50 5.35 3.95
C LEU A 375 8.55 4.50 4.81
N ARG A 376 8.55 3.18 4.57
CA ARG A 376 7.73 2.26 5.36
C ARG A 376 8.04 2.39 6.84
N PHE A 377 9.32 2.39 7.22
CA PHE A 377 9.77 2.55 8.60
C PHE A 377 9.26 3.86 9.21
N ALA A 378 9.44 5.00 8.52
CA ALA A 378 9.00 6.30 9.02
C ALA A 378 7.48 6.36 9.21
N LEU A 379 6.70 5.76 8.29
CA LEU A 379 5.25 5.71 8.41
C LEU A 379 4.77 4.88 9.62
N LEU A 380 5.51 3.83 10.01
CA LEU A 380 5.20 2.99 11.17
C LEU A 380 5.40 3.71 12.52
N GLU A 381 6.12 4.83 12.55
CA GLU A 381 6.31 5.63 13.76
C GLU A 381 5.06 6.39 14.21
N ASN A 382 4.02 6.40 13.38
CA ASN A 382 2.79 7.12 13.64
C ASN A 382 1.57 6.22 13.44
N ARG A 383 0.51 6.49 14.20
CA ARG A 383 -0.77 5.79 14.01
C ARG A 383 -1.34 6.11 12.63
N TYR A 384 -1.91 5.11 11.94
CA TYR A 384 -2.49 5.28 10.61
C TYR A 384 -3.57 6.37 10.55
N ARG A 385 -4.36 6.53 11.63
CA ARG A 385 -5.48 7.48 11.75
C ARG A 385 -5.09 8.82 12.41
N SER A 386 -3.81 9.10 12.52
CA SER A 386 -3.31 10.40 12.98
C SER A 386 -2.62 11.12 11.83
N GLN A 387 -2.85 12.43 11.73
CA GLN A 387 -2.09 13.26 10.81
C GLN A 387 -0.60 13.13 11.12
N MET A 388 0.19 12.98 10.10
CA MET A 388 1.63 12.84 10.21
C MET A 388 2.32 13.87 9.32
N ASP A 389 3.43 14.42 9.81
CA ASP A 389 4.34 15.23 9.02
C ASP A 389 5.63 14.43 8.75
N LEU A 390 5.86 14.08 7.49
CA LEU A 390 7.05 13.40 7.03
C LEU A 390 8.09 14.44 6.60
N SER A 391 9.35 14.19 6.89
CA SER A 391 10.46 15.07 6.49
C SER A 391 11.64 14.25 5.97
N TRP A 392 12.54 14.89 5.24
CA TRP A 392 13.78 14.26 4.82
C TRP A 392 14.60 13.77 6.01
N ALA A 393 14.67 14.56 7.08
CA ALA A 393 15.37 14.18 8.30
C ALA A 393 14.78 12.91 8.95
N SER A 394 13.44 12.76 8.96
CA SER A 394 12.81 11.55 9.47
C SER A 394 13.09 10.32 8.61
N LEU A 395 13.17 10.48 7.29
CA LEU A 395 13.52 9.40 6.36
C LEU A 395 14.99 8.97 6.51
N GLU A 396 15.93 9.90 6.69
CA GLU A 396 17.35 9.61 6.95
C GLU A 396 17.54 8.89 8.30
N ALA A 397 16.84 9.33 9.34
CA ALA A 397 16.85 8.66 10.65
C ALA A 397 16.26 7.23 10.57
N ALA A 398 15.19 7.05 9.81
CA ALA A 398 14.60 5.75 9.54
C ALA A 398 15.58 4.84 8.79
N HIS A 399 16.23 5.35 7.74
CA HIS A 399 17.25 4.63 6.97
C HIS A 399 18.40 4.15 7.86
N THR A 400 18.92 5.04 8.70
CA THR A 400 20.02 4.72 9.63
C THR A 400 19.61 3.64 10.62
N THR A 401 18.40 3.72 11.17
CA THR A 401 17.90 2.72 12.12
C THR A 401 17.66 1.38 11.45
N LEU A 402 17.10 1.36 10.24
CA LEU A 402 16.87 0.15 9.45
C LEU A 402 18.19 -0.58 9.15
N LYS A 403 19.23 0.14 8.73
CA LYS A 403 20.57 -0.42 8.53
C LYS A 403 21.12 -1.04 9.81
N ARG A 404 21.00 -0.33 10.94
CA ARG A 404 21.48 -0.81 12.24
C ARG A 404 20.75 -2.09 12.69
N TRP A 405 19.43 -2.16 12.51
CA TRP A 405 18.66 -3.35 12.86
C TRP A 405 19.01 -4.56 11.99
N ARG A 406 19.18 -4.36 10.68
CA ARG A 406 19.64 -5.43 9.79
C ARG A 406 21.06 -5.93 10.17
N GLN A 407 21.95 -5.01 10.55
CA GLN A 407 23.27 -5.39 11.02
C GLN A 407 23.19 -6.20 12.32
N LEU A 408 22.36 -5.78 13.27
CA LEU A 408 22.12 -6.52 14.51
C LEU A 408 21.66 -7.96 14.25
N LEU A 409 20.76 -8.15 13.28
CA LEU A 409 20.29 -9.49 12.92
C LEU A 409 21.39 -10.30 12.20
N ALA A 410 22.17 -9.68 11.35
CA ALA A 410 23.29 -10.32 10.66
C ALA A 410 24.39 -10.77 11.64
N ASP A 411 24.69 -9.95 12.65
CA ASP A 411 25.69 -10.25 13.69
C ASP A 411 25.24 -11.37 14.62
N ALA A 412 23.92 -11.56 14.80
CA ALA A 412 23.36 -12.65 15.58
C ALA A 412 23.48 -14.02 14.88
N GLY A 413 23.84 -14.06 13.59
CA GLY A 413 24.00 -15.28 12.79
C GLY A 413 22.71 -15.77 12.14
N ASP A 414 22.78 -16.91 11.47
CA ASP A 414 21.71 -17.48 10.67
C ASP A 414 20.71 -18.25 11.54
N GLY A 415 19.65 -17.60 11.98
CA GLY A 415 18.55 -18.23 12.72
C GLY A 415 17.22 -17.86 12.07
N THR A 416 16.41 -18.85 11.73
CA THR A 416 15.05 -18.65 11.17
C THR A 416 13.95 -18.77 12.23
N THR A 417 14.32 -19.04 13.49
CA THR A 417 13.38 -19.19 14.61
C THR A 417 12.69 -17.85 14.87
N VAL A 418 11.38 -17.91 15.02
CA VAL A 418 10.54 -16.77 15.43
C VAL A 418 10.11 -16.99 16.87
N LYS A 419 10.21 -15.95 17.71
CA LYS A 419 9.82 -15.99 19.11
C LYS A 419 8.66 -15.03 19.33
N PHE A 420 7.56 -15.54 19.86
CA PHE A 420 6.39 -14.75 20.19
C PHE A 420 6.67 -13.72 21.30
N ASP A 421 6.12 -12.52 21.13
CA ASP A 421 6.12 -11.45 22.15
C ASP A 421 4.69 -10.90 22.29
N GLN A 422 4.14 -11.02 23.49
CA GLN A 422 2.76 -10.62 23.78
C GLN A 422 2.55 -9.11 23.59
N GLU A 423 3.51 -8.30 23.99
CA GLU A 423 3.40 -6.84 23.88
C GLU A 423 3.40 -6.36 22.42
N LEU A 424 4.17 -7.02 21.55
CA LEU A 424 4.14 -6.81 20.11
C LEU A 424 2.80 -7.25 19.51
N SER A 425 2.33 -8.44 19.89
CA SER A 425 1.04 -8.96 19.44
C SER A 425 -0.11 -8.02 19.81
N ASP A 426 -0.16 -7.58 21.08
CA ASP A 426 -1.17 -6.63 21.57
C ASP A 426 -1.11 -5.29 20.83
N ALA A 427 0.09 -4.80 20.52
CA ALA A 427 0.26 -3.57 19.77
C ALA A 427 -0.29 -3.70 18.34
N PHE A 428 -0.06 -4.82 17.68
CA PHE A 428 -0.58 -5.05 16.33
C PHE A 428 -2.10 -5.27 16.30
N THR A 429 -2.63 -6.01 17.28
CA THR A 429 -4.05 -6.36 17.31
C THR A 429 -4.95 -5.26 17.89
N THR A 430 -4.39 -4.23 18.53
CA THR A 430 -5.14 -3.10 19.06
C THR A 430 -4.99 -1.90 18.12
N ASP A 431 -5.89 -1.78 17.15
CA ASP A 431 -5.98 -0.63 16.22
C ASP A 431 -4.65 -0.33 15.50
N LEU A 432 -3.85 -1.38 15.20
CA LEU A 432 -2.53 -1.26 14.58
C LEU A 432 -1.65 -0.19 15.27
N ASP A 433 -1.44 -0.32 16.59
CA ASP A 433 -0.57 0.61 17.33
C ASP A 433 0.91 0.39 16.99
N THR A 434 1.26 0.66 15.72
CA THR A 434 2.63 0.49 15.22
C THR A 434 3.65 1.31 15.99
N PRO A 435 3.37 2.54 16.48
CA PRO A 435 4.31 3.26 17.36
C PRO A 435 4.68 2.49 18.62
N ARG A 436 3.70 1.82 19.26
CA ARG A 436 3.95 0.97 20.43
C ARG A 436 4.80 -0.24 20.06
N ALA A 437 4.52 -0.88 18.93
CA ALA A 437 5.35 -1.99 18.43
C ALA A 437 6.79 -1.53 18.16
N MET A 438 7.00 -0.38 17.50
CA MET A 438 8.31 0.19 17.25
C MET A 438 9.06 0.54 18.55
N GLN A 439 8.35 1.03 19.56
CA GLN A 439 8.91 1.27 20.89
C GLN A 439 9.36 -0.03 21.56
N ARG A 440 8.55 -1.10 21.48
CA ARG A 440 8.88 -2.42 22.02
C ARG A 440 10.14 -3.00 21.39
N ILE A 441 10.27 -2.92 20.06
CA ILE A 441 11.47 -3.39 19.35
C ILE A 441 12.71 -2.63 19.81
N ARG A 442 12.63 -1.31 20.01
CA ARG A 442 13.74 -0.51 20.54
C ARG A 442 14.09 -0.90 21.99
N ALA A 443 13.12 -1.30 22.79
CA ALA A 443 13.37 -1.82 24.13
C ALA A 443 14.11 -3.16 24.05
N ILE A 444 13.67 -4.09 23.19
CA ILE A 444 14.35 -5.38 22.95
C ILE A 444 15.78 -5.17 22.44
N GLU A 445 16.00 -4.22 21.51
CA GLU A 445 17.33 -3.87 21.00
C GLU A 445 18.30 -3.53 22.13
N LYS A 446 17.86 -2.70 23.07
CA LYS A 446 18.68 -2.17 24.17
C LYS A 446 18.84 -3.12 25.35
N ASP A 447 17.99 -4.12 25.48
CA ASP A 447 17.98 -5.03 26.63
C ASP A 447 19.21 -5.97 26.55
N ILE A 448 20.16 -5.77 27.44
CA ILE A 448 21.38 -6.60 27.53
C ILE A 448 21.13 -8.00 28.10
N SER A 449 19.99 -8.25 28.72
CA SER A 449 19.64 -9.56 29.26
C SER A 449 19.13 -10.53 28.19
N ILE A 450 18.74 -10.01 27.01
CA ILE A 450 18.29 -10.82 25.88
C ILE A 450 19.47 -11.18 25.00
N GLY A 451 19.71 -12.48 24.81
CA GLY A 451 20.78 -12.99 23.94
C GLY A 451 20.56 -12.62 22.46
N ALA A 452 21.63 -12.59 21.66
CA ALA A 452 21.59 -12.15 20.26
C ALA A 452 20.59 -12.96 19.42
N LEU A 453 20.57 -14.29 19.55
CA LEU A 453 19.62 -15.16 18.84
C LEU A 453 18.16 -14.92 19.25
N ASP A 454 17.92 -14.67 20.54
CA ASP A 454 16.58 -14.34 21.02
C ASP A 454 16.11 -12.96 20.50
N LYS A 455 17.00 -11.98 20.48
CA LYS A 455 16.72 -10.66 19.84
C LYS A 455 16.34 -10.85 18.39
N ARG A 456 17.15 -11.59 17.64
CA ARG A 456 16.85 -11.92 16.24
C ARG A 456 15.46 -12.54 16.10
N ALA A 457 15.13 -13.55 16.91
CA ALA A 457 13.85 -14.24 16.85
C ALA A 457 12.65 -13.31 17.16
N LEU A 458 12.79 -12.38 18.11
CA LEU A 458 11.78 -11.37 18.44
C LEU A 458 11.62 -10.32 17.32
N PHE A 459 12.73 -9.87 16.72
CA PHE A 459 12.71 -8.96 15.58
C PHE A 459 12.03 -9.60 14.36
N LEU A 460 12.32 -10.87 14.07
CA LEU A 460 11.68 -11.61 12.99
C LEU A 460 10.18 -11.80 13.23
N PHE A 461 9.76 -11.99 14.50
CA PHE A 461 8.33 -11.99 14.83
C PHE A 461 7.67 -10.65 14.48
N ALA A 462 8.26 -9.55 14.91
CA ALA A 462 7.73 -8.22 14.59
C ALA A 462 7.72 -7.94 13.09
N ASP A 463 8.76 -8.36 12.37
CA ASP A 463 8.92 -8.11 10.94
C ASP A 463 7.89 -8.83 10.06
N GLN A 464 7.26 -9.88 10.59
CA GLN A 464 6.13 -10.52 9.92
C GLN A 464 5.00 -9.51 9.65
N VAL A 465 4.72 -8.60 10.58
CA VAL A 465 3.73 -7.53 10.44
C VAL A 465 4.37 -6.27 9.87
N LEU A 466 5.50 -5.83 10.43
CA LEU A 466 6.13 -4.57 10.03
C LEU A 466 6.66 -4.59 8.59
N GLY A 467 7.09 -5.76 8.09
CA GLY A 467 7.53 -5.94 6.71
C GLY A 467 8.72 -5.07 6.32
N LEU A 468 9.65 -4.84 7.23
CA LEU A 468 10.85 -4.03 7.03
C LEU A 468 12.00 -4.80 6.36
N ASP A 469 11.77 -6.11 6.10
CA ASP A 469 12.76 -6.98 5.48
C ASP A 469 14.08 -6.98 6.27
N LEU A 470 13.94 -7.22 7.59
CA LEU A 470 15.05 -7.12 8.55
C LEU A 470 16.06 -8.25 8.37
N ASP A 471 15.64 -9.37 7.79
CA ASP A 471 16.52 -10.51 7.48
C ASP A 471 17.25 -10.38 6.13
N ARG A 472 17.08 -9.27 5.44
CA ARG A 472 17.82 -8.97 4.21
C ARG A 472 19.31 -9.00 4.52
N GLY A 473 20.06 -9.85 3.79
CA GLY A 473 21.50 -9.96 3.93
C GLY A 473 22.18 -8.59 3.82
N VAL A 474 22.95 -8.24 4.83
CA VAL A 474 23.82 -7.05 4.78
C VAL A 474 24.99 -7.42 3.89
N GLU A 475 25.26 -6.64 2.84
CA GLU A 475 26.51 -6.79 2.10
C GLU A 475 27.66 -6.61 3.09
N LYS A 476 28.33 -7.71 3.44
CA LYS A 476 29.59 -7.62 4.15
C LYS A 476 30.59 -7.03 3.15
N LYS A 477 30.77 -5.72 3.19
CA LYS A 477 31.94 -5.12 2.56
C LYS A 477 33.15 -5.68 3.31
N GLU A 478 33.83 -6.62 2.68
CA GLU A 478 35.08 -7.15 3.24
C GLU A 478 36.13 -6.03 3.23
N ILE A 479 36.89 -5.94 4.31
CA ILE A 479 38.04 -5.07 4.35
C ILE A 479 39.07 -5.63 3.37
N THR A 480 39.46 -4.81 2.39
CA THR A 480 40.53 -5.20 1.48
C THR A 480 41.85 -5.23 2.23
N PRO A 481 42.85 -6.02 1.75
CA PRO A 481 44.16 -6.03 2.37
C PRO A 481 44.79 -4.62 2.50
N GLU A 482 44.52 -3.73 1.54
CA GLU A 482 45.02 -2.35 1.55
C GLU A 482 44.35 -1.55 2.69
N LEU A 483 43.04 -1.68 2.89
CA LEU A 483 42.34 -1.02 3.99
C LEU A 483 42.75 -1.57 5.35
N GLN A 484 43.00 -2.88 5.45
CA GLN A 484 43.52 -3.49 6.67
C GLN A 484 44.91 -2.94 7.00
N ALA A 485 45.77 -2.81 6.00
CA ALA A 485 47.09 -2.21 6.19
C ALA A 485 47.06 -0.75 6.69
N LEU A 486 46.07 0.06 6.21
CA LEU A 486 45.86 1.42 6.72
C LEU A 486 45.36 1.43 8.17
N LEU A 487 44.50 0.50 8.53
CA LEU A 487 44.02 0.35 9.91
C LEU A 487 45.16 -0.01 10.86
N ASP A 488 46.00 -0.96 10.48
CA ASP A 488 47.13 -1.42 11.27
C ASP A 488 48.22 -0.33 11.38
N ALA A 489 48.50 0.38 10.29
CA ALA A 489 49.42 1.53 10.29
C ALA A 489 48.93 2.64 11.24
N ARG A 490 47.61 2.89 11.30
CA ARG A 490 47.04 3.88 12.22
C ARG A 490 47.22 3.45 13.69
N ILE A 491 47.01 2.18 14.00
CA ILE A 491 47.23 1.65 15.35
C ILE A 491 48.71 1.88 15.75
N THR A 492 49.63 1.57 14.87
CA THR A 492 51.08 1.78 15.08
C THR A 492 51.39 3.25 15.30
N ALA A 493 50.95 4.15 14.43
CA ALA A 493 51.15 5.59 14.55
C ALA A 493 50.64 6.16 15.89
N ARG A 494 49.51 5.64 16.39
CA ARG A 494 48.98 6.03 17.71
C ARG A 494 49.83 5.53 18.86
N ALA A 495 50.33 4.28 18.78
CA ALA A 495 51.22 3.72 19.78
C ALA A 495 52.55 4.52 19.90
N GLU A 496 53.03 4.99 18.75
CA GLU A 496 54.21 5.84 18.64
C GLU A 496 53.96 7.33 18.95
N LYS A 497 52.69 7.70 19.26
CA LYS A 497 52.23 9.08 19.48
C LYS A 497 52.47 10.01 18.27
N ASN A 498 52.53 9.45 17.07
CA ASN A 498 52.60 10.19 15.82
C ASN A 498 51.19 10.63 15.38
N TRP A 499 50.72 11.69 16.00
CA TRP A 499 49.34 12.17 15.80
C TRP A 499 49.07 12.63 14.38
N HIS A 500 50.06 13.31 13.74
CA HIS A 500 49.91 13.78 12.36
C HIS A 500 49.68 12.60 11.38
N MET A 501 50.47 11.52 11.53
CA MET A 501 50.27 10.32 10.70
C MET A 501 48.92 9.62 11.01
N SER A 502 48.56 9.53 12.29
CA SER A 502 47.30 8.93 12.71
C SER A 502 46.07 9.66 12.11
N ASP A 503 46.10 11.01 12.05
CA ASP A 503 45.02 11.81 11.48
C ASP A 503 44.99 11.67 9.96
N SER A 504 46.14 11.72 9.28
CA SER A 504 46.21 11.48 7.84
C SER A 504 45.66 10.10 7.43
N LEU A 505 45.97 9.06 8.19
CA LEU A 505 45.44 7.70 7.95
C LEU A 505 43.93 7.60 8.24
N ARG A 506 43.47 8.36 9.22
CA ARG A 506 42.02 8.47 9.50
C ARG A 506 41.28 9.09 8.32
N ASP A 507 41.80 10.14 7.73
CA ASP A 507 41.21 10.80 6.56
C ASP A 507 41.21 9.86 5.36
N GLN A 508 42.28 9.14 5.08
CA GLN A 508 42.35 8.14 4.00
C GLN A 508 41.33 7.02 4.20
N LEU A 509 41.16 6.53 5.43
CA LEU A 509 40.15 5.54 5.78
C LEU A 509 38.72 6.11 5.64
N ALA A 510 38.54 7.39 6.00
CA ALA A 510 37.28 8.09 5.85
C ALA A 510 36.90 8.31 4.38
N ASP A 511 37.84 8.62 3.53
CA ASP A 511 37.66 8.74 2.07
C ASP A 511 37.36 7.39 1.42
N ALA A 512 37.88 6.31 1.98
CA ALA A 512 37.55 4.94 1.58
C ALA A 512 36.20 4.44 2.15
N GLY A 513 35.47 5.29 2.89
CA GLY A 513 34.14 4.98 3.42
C GLY A 513 34.13 4.33 4.81
N LEU A 514 35.24 4.37 5.55
CA LEU A 514 35.34 3.84 6.91
C LEU A 514 35.19 4.96 7.96
N GLU A 515 34.35 4.77 8.94
CA GLU A 515 34.28 5.60 10.14
C GLU A 515 35.10 4.95 11.24
N ILE A 516 36.07 5.68 11.80
CA ILE A 516 36.95 5.19 12.86
C ILE A 516 36.53 5.80 14.20
N LYS A 517 36.37 4.94 15.21
CA LYS A 517 36.09 5.32 16.60
C LYS A 517 37.21 4.82 17.51
N ASP A 518 37.70 5.72 18.35
CA ASP A 518 38.71 5.41 19.35
C ASP A 518 38.01 5.24 20.72
N GLY A 519 38.31 4.16 21.43
CA GLY A 519 37.73 3.84 22.73
C GLY A 519 38.76 3.24 23.68
N PRO A 520 38.38 2.94 24.95
CA PRO A 520 39.26 2.32 25.94
C PRO A 520 39.84 0.97 25.50
N GLY A 521 39.16 0.25 24.63
CA GLY A 521 39.58 -1.04 24.07
C GLY A 521 40.38 -0.94 22.78
N GLY A 522 40.78 0.28 22.36
CA GLY A 522 41.50 0.52 21.13
C GLY A 522 40.65 1.16 20.02
N GLN A 523 41.14 1.05 18.79
CA GLN A 523 40.45 1.50 17.58
C GLN A 523 39.36 0.51 17.18
N SER A 524 38.17 1.03 16.89
CA SER A 524 37.11 0.30 16.20
C SER A 524 36.75 1.04 14.90
N TRP A 525 36.13 0.33 13.98
CA TRP A 525 35.72 0.91 12.70
C TRP A 525 34.36 0.36 12.25
N SER A 526 33.71 1.15 11.40
CA SER A 526 32.46 0.74 10.71
C SER A 526 32.45 1.35 9.31
N TRP A 527 31.74 0.71 8.35
CA TRP A 527 31.45 1.35 7.08
C TRP A 527 30.45 2.51 7.26
N LYS A 528 30.72 3.62 6.57
CA LYS A 528 29.82 4.79 6.53
C LYS A 528 28.51 4.45 5.84
#